data_0aaf5fee6f0bcd69ebb4ecfd46ffa86e
#
_entry.id   0aaf5fee6f0bcd69ebb4ecfd46ffa86e
#
_cell.length_a   1.000
_cell.length_b   1.000
_cell.length_c   1.000
_cell.angle_alpha   90.00
_cell.angle_beta   90.00
_cell.angle_gamma   90.00
#
_symmetry.space_group_name_H-M   'P 1'
#
loop_
_entity.id
_entity.type
_entity.pdbx_description
1 polymer ?
#
loop_
_entity_poly.entity_id
_entity_poly.type
_entity_poly.pdbx_seq_one_letter_code
_entity_poly.pdbx_strand_id
1 'polypeptide(L)'
;MLTNDQLAKWDRDSFLHPSTHLAQHARGEAPGRVMTTGEGVWITDRDGRRLLDAFAGLYCVNVGYGRTEIAEAIAAQARELASYHAYVG
;
A
#
# COMPACT_ATOMS: atom_id res chain seq x y z
N MET A 1 -14.57 8.43 -8.84
CA MET A 1 -13.32 8.40 -8.06
C MET A 1 -13.67 8.44 -6.58
N LEU A 2 -12.99 7.66 -5.77
CA LEU A 2 -13.20 7.65 -4.33
C LEU A 2 -12.70 8.95 -3.69
N THR A 3 -13.48 9.48 -2.76
CA THR A 3 -13.04 10.63 -1.96
C THR A 3 -12.09 10.19 -0.83
N ASN A 4 -11.31 11.12 -0.30
CA ASN A 4 -10.42 10.84 0.83
C ASN A 4 -11.19 10.35 2.06
N ASP A 5 -12.40 10.87 2.29
CA ASP A 5 -13.25 10.45 3.40
C ASP A 5 -13.79 9.03 3.21
N GLN A 6 -14.15 8.65 1.98
CA GLN A 6 -14.54 7.28 1.66
C GLN A 6 -13.39 6.30 1.89
N LEU A 7 -12.18 6.63 1.46
CA LEU A 7 -11.00 5.82 1.70
C LEU A 7 -10.74 5.63 3.20
N ALA A 8 -10.79 6.71 3.98
CA ALA A 8 -10.60 6.65 5.43
C ALA A 8 -11.68 5.82 6.14
N LYS A 9 -12.93 5.96 5.68
CA LYS A 9 -14.04 5.18 6.24
C LYS A 9 -13.86 3.69 5.95
N TRP A 10 -13.58 3.33 4.73
CA TRP A 10 -13.40 1.93 4.33
C TRP A 10 -12.20 1.29 5.02
N ASP A 11 -11.10 2.03 5.18
CA ASP A 11 -9.93 1.58 5.93
C ASP A 11 -10.29 1.20 7.38
N ARG A 12 -11.02 2.09 8.08
CA ARG A 12 -11.44 1.82 9.44
C ARG A 12 -12.44 0.67 9.57
N ASP A 13 -13.38 0.58 8.64
CA ASP A 13 -14.52 -0.34 8.75
C ASP A 13 -14.18 -1.75 8.26
N SER A 14 -13.22 -1.89 7.34
CA SER A 14 -13.05 -3.13 6.58
C SER A 14 -11.63 -3.71 6.60
N PHE A 15 -10.65 -3.01 7.11
CA PHE A 15 -9.27 -3.46 7.13
C PHE A 15 -8.73 -3.64 8.54
N LEU A 16 -8.22 -4.83 8.82
CA LEU A 16 -7.56 -5.14 10.10
C LEU A 16 -6.09 -4.75 10.05
N HIS A 17 -5.74 -3.64 10.69
CA HIS A 17 -4.36 -3.17 10.77
C HIS A 17 -3.54 -4.02 11.74
N PRO A 18 -2.41 -4.59 11.32
CA PRO A 18 -1.50 -5.28 12.23
C PRO A 18 -0.80 -4.29 13.17
N SER A 19 -0.39 -4.76 14.33
CA SER A 19 0.35 -3.95 15.31
C SER A 19 -0.32 -2.61 15.67
N THR A 20 -1.65 -2.60 15.72
CA THR A 20 -2.45 -1.40 15.90
C THR A 20 -3.42 -1.59 17.05
N HIS A 21 -3.64 -0.55 17.85
CA HIS A 21 -4.67 -0.57 18.90
C HIS A 21 -6.06 -0.43 18.23
N LEU A 22 -6.73 -1.56 18.03
CA LEU A 22 -7.94 -1.65 17.21
C LEU A 22 -9.07 -0.73 17.67
N ALA A 23 -9.27 -0.60 18.98
CA ALA A 23 -10.33 0.26 19.52
C ALA A 23 -10.07 1.75 19.21
N GLN A 24 -8.82 2.20 19.34
CA GLN A 24 -8.44 3.57 18.98
C GLN A 24 -8.56 3.80 17.47
N HIS A 25 -8.15 2.83 16.66
CA HIS A 25 -8.29 2.90 15.21
C HIS A 25 -9.77 3.01 14.80
N ALA A 26 -10.63 2.18 15.37
CA ALA A 26 -12.08 2.21 15.10
C ALA A 26 -12.73 3.56 15.46
N ARG A 27 -12.24 4.22 16.51
CA ARG A 27 -12.70 5.56 16.91
C ARG A 27 -12.06 6.70 16.13
N GLY A 28 -11.11 6.41 15.24
CA GLY A 28 -10.35 7.42 14.50
C GLY A 28 -9.30 8.16 15.33
N GLU A 29 -8.94 7.65 16.50
CA GLU A 29 -7.94 8.24 17.41
C GLU A 29 -6.50 7.83 17.07
N ALA A 30 -6.32 6.67 16.43
CA ALA A 30 -5.02 6.22 15.96
C ALA A 30 -4.64 6.94 14.64
N PRO A 31 -3.34 7.17 14.39
CA PRO A 31 -2.89 7.71 13.11
C PRO A 31 -3.36 6.83 11.96
N GLY A 32 -4.26 7.35 11.12
CA GLY A 32 -4.82 6.65 9.97
C GLY A 32 -4.40 7.34 8.68
N ARG A 33 -3.10 7.27 8.32
CA ARG A 33 -2.64 7.79 7.04
C ARG A 33 -2.88 6.77 5.94
N VAL A 34 -3.61 7.17 4.93
CA VAL A 34 -3.78 6.36 3.71
C VAL A 34 -2.79 6.88 2.68
N MET A 35 -1.83 6.07 2.30
CA MET A 35 -0.88 6.39 1.23
C MET A 35 -1.54 6.15 -0.12
N THR A 36 -1.38 7.08 -1.04
CA THR A 36 -2.08 7.04 -2.33
C THR A 36 -1.14 6.94 -3.52
N THR A 37 0.05 7.51 -3.44
CA THR A 37 1.03 7.48 -4.54
C THR A 37 2.45 7.33 -4.00
N GLY A 38 3.35 6.88 -4.87
CA GLY A 38 4.77 6.77 -4.57
C GLY A 38 5.62 6.98 -5.81
N GLU A 39 6.77 7.65 -5.62
CA GLU A 39 7.76 7.87 -6.67
C GLU A 39 9.17 7.90 -6.06
N GLY A 40 10.05 7.01 -6.53
CA GLY A 40 11.38 6.87 -5.98
C GLY A 40 11.33 6.50 -4.50
N VAL A 41 11.84 7.36 -3.63
CA VAL A 41 11.82 7.18 -2.17
C VAL A 41 10.69 7.96 -1.48
N TRP A 42 9.84 8.63 -2.25
CA TRP A 42 8.79 9.49 -1.73
C TRP A 42 7.43 8.83 -1.84
N ILE A 43 6.64 8.96 -0.79
CA ILE A 43 5.23 8.57 -0.76
C ILE A 43 4.38 9.79 -0.45
N THR A 44 3.15 9.78 -0.93
CA THR A 44 2.20 10.87 -0.68
C THR A 44 0.94 10.30 -0.07
N ASP A 45 0.47 10.90 1.02
CA ASP A 45 -0.77 10.50 1.63
C ASP A 45 -1.99 11.14 0.93
N ARG A 46 -3.18 10.70 1.34
CA ARG A 46 -4.46 11.21 0.80
C ARG A 46 -4.68 12.70 1.00
N ASP A 47 -3.99 13.29 1.98
CA ASP A 47 -4.08 14.73 2.30
C ASP A 47 -3.05 15.54 1.52
N GLY A 48 -2.27 14.89 0.65
CA GLY A 48 -1.25 15.52 -0.19
C GLY A 48 0.09 15.74 0.51
N ARG A 49 0.29 15.19 1.70
CA ARG A 49 1.57 15.30 2.40
C ARG A 49 2.57 14.34 1.79
N ARG A 50 3.73 14.87 1.43
CA ARG A 50 4.83 14.09 0.89
C ARG A 50 5.79 13.69 2.01
N LEU A 51 6.09 12.39 2.08
CA LEU A 51 6.92 11.79 3.12
C LEU A 51 8.05 10.99 2.49
N LEU A 52 9.21 11.00 3.13
CA LEU A 52 10.30 10.10 2.77
C LEU A 52 10.02 8.71 3.34
N ASP A 53 9.99 7.70 2.48
CA ASP A 53 9.89 6.31 2.93
C ASP A 53 11.29 5.74 3.18
N ALA A 54 11.75 5.80 4.42
CA ALA A 54 13.04 5.23 4.83
C ALA A 54 12.94 3.72 5.15
N PHE A 55 11.80 3.10 4.91
CA PHE A 55 11.52 1.71 5.30
C PHE A 55 11.22 0.79 4.11
N ALA A 56 11.34 1.30 2.89
CA ALA A 56 11.10 0.58 1.63
C ALA A 56 9.76 -0.19 1.64
N GLY A 57 8.67 0.45 2.08
CA GLY A 57 7.35 -0.15 2.18
C GLY A 57 7.32 -1.41 3.04
N LEU A 58 8.11 -1.49 4.10
CA LEU A 58 8.39 -2.67 4.91
C LEU A 58 9.14 -3.73 4.10
N TYR A 59 10.34 -3.39 3.65
CA TYR A 59 11.30 -4.26 2.92
C TYR A 59 10.88 -4.68 1.50
N CYS A 60 9.77 -4.18 0.99
CA CYS A 60 9.19 -4.67 -0.27
C CYS A 60 9.48 -3.79 -1.49
N VAL A 61 9.98 -2.57 -1.31
CA VAL A 61 10.17 -1.57 -2.38
C VAL A 61 11.63 -1.11 -2.44
N ASN A 62 12.55 -2.05 -2.51
CA ASN A 62 14.00 -1.78 -2.46
C ASN A 62 14.51 -0.98 -3.66
N VAL A 63 13.82 -1.05 -4.79
CA VAL A 63 14.19 -0.33 -6.03
C VAL A 63 13.48 1.01 -6.17
N GLY A 64 12.67 1.41 -5.18
CA GLY A 64 11.86 2.61 -5.22
C GLY A 64 10.48 2.41 -5.84
N TYR A 65 9.62 3.39 -5.60
CA TYR A 65 8.25 3.43 -6.13
C TYR A 65 8.22 3.91 -7.59
N GLY A 66 7.18 3.56 -8.32
CA GLY A 66 6.92 4.07 -9.66
C GLY A 66 7.82 3.50 -10.76
N ARG A 67 8.36 2.30 -10.57
CA ARG A 67 9.18 1.62 -11.59
C ARG A 67 8.26 0.98 -12.62
N THR A 68 7.97 1.70 -13.68
CA THR A 68 7.03 1.27 -14.73
C THR A 68 7.47 -0.01 -15.43
N GLU A 69 8.76 -0.17 -15.69
CA GLU A 69 9.33 -1.38 -16.29
C GLU A 69 9.05 -2.65 -15.47
N ILE A 70 9.05 -2.53 -14.15
CA ILE A 70 8.72 -3.65 -13.25
C ILE A 70 7.21 -3.89 -13.24
N ALA A 71 6.41 -2.84 -13.15
CA ALA A 71 4.95 -2.93 -13.19
C ALA A 71 4.45 -3.59 -14.47
N GLU A 72 5.01 -3.23 -15.63
CA GLU A 72 4.68 -3.82 -16.91
C GLU A 72 5.08 -5.30 -17.00
N ALA A 73 6.26 -5.66 -16.51
CA ALA A 73 6.69 -7.05 -16.45
C ALA A 73 5.78 -7.90 -15.56
N ILE A 74 5.40 -7.38 -14.39
CA ILE A 74 4.44 -8.05 -13.49
C ILE A 74 3.10 -8.23 -14.18
N ALA A 75 2.58 -7.19 -14.82
CA ALA A 75 1.30 -7.24 -15.51
C ALA A 75 1.29 -8.27 -16.65
N ALA A 76 2.36 -8.33 -17.43
CA ALA A 76 2.50 -9.31 -18.51
C ALA A 76 2.51 -10.74 -17.95
N GLN A 77 3.34 -11.01 -16.95
CA GLN A 77 3.43 -12.34 -16.34
C GLN A 77 2.13 -12.74 -15.65
N ALA A 78 1.46 -11.81 -14.95
CA ALA A 78 0.20 -12.09 -14.27
C ALA A 78 -0.94 -12.47 -15.23
N ARG A 79 -0.92 -12.00 -16.47
CA ARG A 79 -1.90 -12.40 -17.50
C ARG A 79 -1.69 -13.82 -18.00
N GLU A 80 -0.45 -14.31 -17.99
CA GLU A 80 -0.13 -15.68 -18.41
C GLU A 80 -0.25 -16.67 -17.27
N LEU A 81 0.42 -16.40 -16.15
CA LEU A 81 0.41 -17.22 -14.96
C LEU A 81 0.73 -16.35 -13.75
N ALA A 82 -0.28 -15.99 -12.98
CA ALA A 82 -0.15 -15.11 -11.83
C ALA A 82 0.65 -15.76 -10.68
N SER A 83 0.45 -17.03 -10.44
CA SER A 83 1.14 -17.77 -9.39
C SER A 83 0.97 -19.27 -9.57
N TYR A 84 1.98 -20.02 -9.20
CA TYR A 84 1.92 -21.47 -9.02
C TYR A 84 2.88 -21.88 -7.91
N HIS A 85 2.55 -22.95 -7.19
CA HIS A 85 3.41 -23.41 -6.10
C HIS A 85 4.67 -24.09 -6.63
N ALA A 86 5.74 -24.06 -5.84
CA ALA A 86 7.03 -24.65 -6.17
C ALA A 86 7.23 -26.08 -5.59
N TYR A 87 6.15 -26.73 -5.16
CA TYR A 87 6.23 -28.12 -4.66
C TYR A 87 6.39 -29.09 -5.81
N VAL A 88 7.18 -30.14 -5.58
CA VAL A 88 7.36 -31.24 -6.53
C VAL A 88 6.09 -32.12 -6.55
N GLY A 89 5.58 -32.39 -7.72
CA GLY A 89 4.42 -33.26 -7.88
C GLY A 89 3.38 -32.76 -8.83
#